data_4f9ca561a75cbeff94a1ef851a916b93
#
_entry.id   4f9ca561a75cbeff94a1ef851a916b93
#
_cell.length_a   1.000
_cell.length_b   1.000
_cell.length_c   1.000
_cell.angle_alpha   90.00
_cell.angle_beta   90.00
_cell.angle_gamma   90.00
#
_symmetry.space_group_name_H-M   'P 1'
#
loop_
_entity.id
_entity.type
_entity.pdbx_description
1 polymer ?
#
loop_
_entity_poly.entity_id
_entity_poly.type
_entity_poly.pdbx_seq_one_letter_code
_entity_poly.pdbx_strand_id
1 'polypeptide(L)'
;RQAVPSGTLHIRTYPSAVLGITRRVFIHVPAAYDREPAKRFPVLYLRHGASGLESSWSDAGRAGVILDNLVAAGRAVPMIIVMPNGFADRPGIKAASIPFGQESQDATATELFEDILPLVEQNYRVLPGAEHRALAGFSMGAGQAFFTGLKHPDQFAWVAEFASGAFSEPNFDLATAIPGLLEQPEVANARLRLLFLSCGTEDPRYPGQLRLHETLQRRGIRHEWRTFPGAHEWKVWRHSLAALLPKLFQPAASP
;
A
#
# COMPACT_ATOMS: atom_id res chain seq x y z
N ARG A 1 -18.38 -12.79 -8.07
CA ARG A 1 -18.05 -11.78 -9.08
C ARG A 1 -19.34 -11.20 -9.62
N GLN A 2 -19.51 -9.89 -9.58
CA GLN A 2 -20.64 -9.24 -10.22
C GLN A 2 -20.37 -9.11 -11.74
N ALA A 3 -21.41 -9.03 -12.55
CA ALA A 3 -21.30 -8.77 -13.99
C ALA A 3 -21.11 -7.26 -14.21
N VAL A 4 -19.91 -6.78 -14.01
CA VAL A 4 -19.51 -5.37 -14.18
C VAL A 4 -18.39 -5.24 -15.20
N PRO A 5 -18.19 -4.06 -15.83
CA PRO A 5 -17.03 -3.81 -16.65
C PRO A 5 -15.74 -4.12 -15.87
N SER A 6 -14.94 -5.05 -16.37
CA SER A 6 -13.72 -5.49 -15.71
C SER A 6 -12.52 -4.77 -16.31
N GLY A 7 -11.59 -4.39 -15.44
CA GLY A 7 -10.26 -3.95 -15.85
C GLY A 7 -9.39 -5.09 -16.38
N THR A 8 -8.20 -4.76 -16.82
CA THR A 8 -7.22 -5.70 -17.40
C THR A 8 -6.03 -5.86 -16.46
N LEU A 9 -5.56 -7.09 -16.29
CA LEU A 9 -4.34 -7.40 -15.54
C LEU A 9 -3.17 -7.50 -16.51
N HIS A 10 -2.20 -6.61 -16.35
CA HIS A 10 -0.91 -6.66 -17.07
C HIS A 10 0.14 -7.30 -16.16
N ILE A 11 0.92 -8.22 -16.73
CA ILE A 11 2.11 -8.79 -16.09
C ILE A 11 3.32 -8.26 -16.83
N ARG A 12 4.16 -7.50 -16.13
CA ARG A 12 5.37 -6.89 -16.72
C ARG A 12 6.60 -7.47 -16.06
N THR A 13 7.61 -7.74 -16.86
CA THR A 13 8.98 -8.01 -16.41
C THR A 13 9.83 -6.77 -16.61
N TYR A 14 10.74 -6.51 -15.68
CA TYR A 14 11.70 -5.41 -15.78
C TYR A 14 13.03 -5.80 -15.15
N PRO A 15 14.15 -5.29 -15.67
CA PRO A 15 15.43 -5.38 -14.99
C PRO A 15 15.41 -4.40 -13.81
N SER A 16 15.52 -4.91 -12.59
CA SER A 16 15.73 -4.06 -11.42
C SER A 16 17.19 -3.65 -11.36
N ALA A 17 17.48 -2.38 -11.54
CA ALA A 17 18.82 -1.84 -11.39
C ALA A 17 19.27 -1.88 -9.93
N VAL A 18 18.34 -1.63 -9.00
CA VAL A 18 18.59 -1.65 -7.56
C VAL A 18 18.98 -3.04 -7.05
N LEU A 19 18.30 -4.09 -7.53
CA LEU A 19 18.50 -5.46 -7.05
C LEU A 19 19.43 -6.28 -7.94
N GLY A 20 19.73 -5.83 -9.17
CA GLY A 20 20.57 -6.55 -10.14
C GLY A 20 19.95 -7.83 -10.70
N ILE A 21 18.62 -7.95 -10.68
CA ILE A 21 17.88 -9.14 -11.15
C ILE A 21 16.67 -8.74 -11.98
N THR A 22 16.16 -9.66 -12.79
CA THR A 22 14.87 -9.48 -13.48
C THR A 22 13.72 -9.72 -12.48
N ARG A 23 12.78 -8.80 -12.46
CA ARG A 23 11.61 -8.79 -11.58
C ARG A 23 10.32 -8.83 -12.38
N ARG A 24 9.22 -9.17 -11.70
CA ARG A 24 7.87 -9.04 -12.23
C ARG A 24 7.06 -8.07 -11.37
N VAL A 25 6.12 -7.41 -12.03
CA VAL A 25 5.10 -6.59 -11.39
C VAL A 25 3.75 -6.88 -12.03
N PHE A 26 2.71 -7.00 -11.22
CA PHE A 26 1.32 -7.15 -11.64
C PHE A 26 0.65 -5.78 -11.60
N ILE A 27 -0.02 -5.39 -12.68
CA ILE A 27 -0.63 -4.07 -12.79
C ILE A 27 -2.06 -4.24 -13.28
N HIS A 28 -3.03 -3.92 -12.42
CA HIS A 28 -4.43 -3.86 -12.82
C HIS A 28 -4.76 -2.45 -13.30
N VAL A 29 -5.21 -2.34 -14.54
CA VAL A 29 -5.75 -1.09 -15.09
C VAL A 29 -7.28 -1.15 -15.09
N PRO A 30 -7.98 -0.06 -14.72
CA PRO A 30 -9.44 -0.07 -14.65
C PRO A 30 -10.07 -0.16 -16.05
N ALA A 31 -11.32 -0.62 -16.15
CA ALA A 31 -12.02 -0.76 -17.43
C ALA A 31 -12.11 0.55 -18.25
N ALA A 32 -12.03 1.70 -17.60
CA ALA A 32 -11.97 3.00 -18.26
C ALA A 32 -10.62 3.25 -18.97
N TYR A 33 -9.57 2.51 -18.62
CA TYR A 33 -8.24 2.69 -19.20
C TYR A 33 -8.25 2.50 -20.72
N ASP A 34 -8.88 1.44 -21.22
CA ASP A 34 -8.95 1.16 -22.66
C ASP A 34 -10.00 1.99 -23.38
N ARG A 35 -11.09 2.36 -22.68
CA ARG A 35 -12.22 3.10 -23.26
C ARG A 35 -12.00 4.61 -23.34
N GLU A 36 -11.14 5.17 -22.49
CA GLU A 36 -10.90 6.61 -22.38
C GLU A 36 -9.39 6.91 -22.60
N PRO A 37 -8.88 6.88 -23.85
CA PRO A 37 -7.43 6.91 -24.14
C PRO A 37 -6.73 8.21 -23.71
N ALA A 38 -7.46 9.31 -23.55
CA ALA A 38 -6.91 10.58 -23.06
C ALA A 38 -6.84 10.67 -21.52
N LYS A 39 -7.53 9.78 -20.81
CA LYS A 39 -7.64 9.85 -19.34
C LYS A 39 -6.39 9.33 -18.66
N ARG A 40 -5.99 10.05 -17.60
CA ARG A 40 -4.94 9.64 -16.67
C ARG A 40 -5.55 9.22 -15.36
N PHE A 41 -4.87 8.33 -14.65
CA PHE A 41 -5.40 7.68 -13.45
C PHE A 41 -4.46 7.86 -12.28
N PRO A 42 -4.97 7.98 -11.05
CA PRO A 42 -4.16 7.87 -9.84
C PRO A 42 -3.71 6.41 -9.65
N VAL A 43 -2.70 6.20 -8.82
CA VAL A 43 -2.05 4.89 -8.65
C VAL A 43 -2.01 4.46 -7.19
N LEU A 44 -2.48 3.25 -6.93
CA LEU A 44 -2.28 2.53 -5.68
C LEU A 44 -1.14 1.51 -5.85
N TYR A 45 -0.05 1.67 -5.11
CA TYR A 45 1.00 0.68 -4.95
C TYR A 45 0.63 -0.23 -3.78
N LEU A 46 0.42 -1.53 -4.05
CA LEU A 46 -0.20 -2.47 -3.11
C LEU A 46 0.73 -3.67 -2.84
N ARG A 47 1.34 -3.71 -1.65
CA ARG A 47 2.37 -4.68 -1.27
C ARG A 47 1.79 -5.91 -0.58
N HIS A 48 2.34 -7.10 -0.88
CA HIS A 48 1.97 -8.37 -0.25
C HIS A 48 2.72 -8.61 1.07
N GLY A 49 2.30 -9.62 1.83
CA GLY A 49 2.97 -10.05 3.07
C GLY A 49 4.09 -11.08 2.84
N ALA A 50 4.77 -11.49 3.91
CA ALA A 50 5.95 -12.36 3.87
C ALA A 50 5.73 -13.75 3.24
N SER A 51 4.50 -14.24 3.20
CA SER A 51 4.15 -15.52 2.56
C SER A 51 3.65 -15.37 1.12
N GLY A 52 3.73 -14.15 0.55
CA GLY A 52 3.15 -13.82 -0.74
C GLY A 52 4.18 -13.53 -1.82
N LEU A 53 3.66 -13.23 -2.99
CA LEU A 53 4.37 -12.80 -4.19
C LEU A 53 3.61 -11.62 -4.83
N GLU A 54 4.16 -11.06 -5.89
CA GLU A 54 3.53 -9.99 -6.68
C GLU A 54 2.12 -10.35 -7.20
N SER A 55 1.82 -11.64 -7.35
CA SER A 55 0.50 -12.12 -7.79
C SER A 55 -0.54 -12.21 -6.66
N SER A 56 -0.11 -12.19 -5.40
CA SER A 56 -0.98 -12.52 -4.25
C SER A 56 -2.23 -11.66 -4.15
N TRP A 57 -2.10 -10.34 -4.39
CA TRP A 57 -3.24 -9.45 -4.38
C TRP A 57 -4.19 -9.66 -5.56
N SER A 58 -3.68 -10.09 -6.71
CA SER A 58 -4.50 -10.47 -7.86
C SER A 58 -5.24 -11.79 -7.61
N ASP A 59 -4.51 -12.82 -7.15
CA ASP A 59 -5.02 -14.19 -7.04
C ASP A 59 -5.88 -14.39 -5.79
N ALA A 60 -5.28 -14.28 -4.61
CA ALA A 60 -5.98 -14.48 -3.34
C ALA A 60 -6.70 -13.20 -2.88
N GLY A 61 -6.10 -12.04 -3.05
CA GLY A 61 -6.63 -10.74 -2.63
C GLY A 61 -7.80 -10.25 -3.47
N ARG A 62 -7.89 -10.67 -4.75
CA ARG A 62 -8.93 -10.23 -5.68
C ARG A 62 -9.01 -8.71 -5.86
N ALA A 63 -7.87 -8.01 -5.76
CA ALA A 63 -7.82 -6.55 -5.72
C ALA A 63 -8.52 -5.89 -6.92
N GLY A 64 -8.24 -6.37 -8.15
CA GLY A 64 -8.90 -5.85 -9.36
C GLY A 64 -10.42 -6.05 -9.33
N VAL A 65 -10.89 -7.23 -8.91
CA VAL A 65 -12.34 -7.51 -8.81
C VAL A 65 -13.03 -6.62 -7.78
N ILE A 66 -12.38 -6.38 -6.63
CA ILE A 66 -12.91 -5.49 -5.59
C ILE A 66 -12.99 -4.06 -6.14
N LEU A 67 -11.94 -3.57 -6.80
CA LEU A 67 -11.92 -2.25 -7.40
C LEU A 67 -13.01 -2.11 -8.48
N ASP A 68 -13.09 -3.05 -9.43
CA ASP A 68 -14.05 -3.00 -10.53
C ASP A 68 -15.50 -2.93 -10.02
N ASN A 69 -15.82 -3.74 -8.99
CA ASN A 69 -17.15 -3.71 -8.37
C ASN A 69 -17.44 -2.36 -7.70
N LEU A 70 -16.47 -1.78 -6.99
CA LEU A 70 -16.63 -0.49 -6.32
C LEU A 70 -16.74 0.66 -7.31
N VAL A 71 -15.97 0.63 -8.39
CA VAL A 71 -16.04 1.63 -9.46
C VAL A 71 -17.39 1.56 -10.18
N ALA A 72 -17.86 0.36 -10.52
CA ALA A 72 -19.18 0.18 -11.15
C ALA A 72 -20.33 0.63 -10.25
N ALA A 73 -20.17 0.52 -8.93
CA ALA A 73 -21.13 1.03 -7.94
C ALA A 73 -21.01 2.54 -7.68
N GLY A 74 -20.10 3.26 -8.35
CA GLY A 74 -19.83 4.69 -8.11
C GLY A 74 -19.20 4.98 -6.74
N ARG A 75 -18.61 3.98 -6.09
CA ARG A 75 -18.09 4.07 -4.73
C ARG A 75 -16.57 4.27 -4.65
N ALA A 76 -15.84 4.04 -5.73
CA ALA A 76 -14.40 4.27 -5.80
C ALA A 76 -14.02 5.01 -7.09
N VAL A 77 -12.98 5.82 -7.01
CA VAL A 77 -12.36 6.45 -8.17
C VAL A 77 -11.66 5.36 -8.98
N PRO A 78 -11.84 5.33 -10.33
CA PRO A 78 -11.05 4.44 -11.17
C PRO A 78 -9.55 4.73 -11.00
N MET A 79 -8.76 3.72 -10.65
CA MET A 79 -7.32 3.84 -10.40
C MET A 79 -6.55 2.65 -10.96
N ILE A 80 -5.25 2.83 -11.16
CA ILE A 80 -4.33 1.73 -11.46
C ILE A 80 -3.87 1.12 -10.13
N ILE A 81 -3.82 -0.23 -10.03
CA ILE A 81 -3.22 -0.92 -8.88
C ILE A 81 -1.93 -1.59 -9.33
N VAL A 82 -0.81 -1.19 -8.76
CA VAL A 82 0.52 -1.76 -9.00
C VAL A 82 0.87 -2.68 -7.84
N MET A 83 1.13 -3.93 -8.13
CA MET A 83 1.42 -4.99 -7.16
C MET A 83 2.84 -5.52 -7.38
N PRO A 84 3.86 -4.89 -6.77
CA PRO A 84 5.24 -5.34 -6.87
C PRO A 84 5.52 -6.49 -5.92
N ASN A 85 6.61 -7.21 -6.17
CA ASN A 85 7.15 -8.15 -5.20
C ASN A 85 7.78 -7.37 -4.02
N GLY A 86 7.47 -7.75 -2.80
CA GLY A 86 7.93 -7.08 -1.57
C GLY A 86 9.23 -7.62 -1.00
N PHE A 87 9.86 -8.63 -1.63
CA PHE A 87 11.16 -9.14 -1.20
C PHE A 87 12.28 -8.43 -1.95
N ALA A 88 13.34 -8.05 -1.24
CA ALA A 88 14.53 -7.42 -1.80
C ALA A 88 15.68 -8.43 -1.95
N ASP A 89 15.36 -9.64 -2.43
CA ASP A 89 16.39 -10.66 -2.68
C ASP A 89 17.32 -10.20 -3.80
N ARG A 90 18.61 -10.18 -3.52
CA ARG A 90 19.67 -9.89 -4.49
C ARG A 90 20.84 -10.84 -4.29
N PRO A 91 21.73 -11.02 -5.27
CA PRO A 91 22.92 -11.85 -5.12
C PRO A 91 23.71 -11.49 -3.84
N GLY A 92 23.93 -12.48 -2.96
CA GLY A 92 24.60 -12.31 -1.68
C GLY A 92 23.73 -11.88 -0.51
N ILE A 93 22.48 -11.46 -0.71
CA ILE A 93 21.53 -11.10 0.36
C ILE A 93 20.21 -11.85 0.14
N LYS A 94 19.88 -12.72 1.10
CA LYS A 94 18.55 -13.35 1.15
C LYS A 94 17.65 -12.55 2.08
N ALA A 95 16.97 -11.56 1.55
CA ALA A 95 16.04 -10.74 2.32
C ALA A 95 14.84 -11.55 2.87
N ALA A 96 14.54 -12.71 2.29
CA ALA A 96 13.56 -13.65 2.83
C ALA A 96 13.91 -14.17 4.24
N SER A 97 15.20 -14.13 4.64
CA SER A 97 15.62 -14.51 5.99
C SER A 97 15.41 -13.40 7.03
N ILE A 98 15.27 -12.12 6.60
CA ILE A 98 15.01 -10.97 7.49
C ILE A 98 14.06 -9.99 6.77
N PRO A 99 12.80 -10.39 6.49
CA PRO A 99 11.88 -9.58 5.69
C PRO A 99 11.44 -8.27 6.37
N PHE A 100 11.74 -8.11 7.66
CA PHE A 100 11.41 -6.93 8.46
C PHE A 100 12.64 -6.09 8.83
N GLY A 101 13.86 -6.52 8.44
CA GLY A 101 15.08 -5.78 8.70
C GLY A 101 15.14 -4.45 7.94
N GLN A 102 15.81 -3.46 8.51
CA GLN A 102 15.95 -2.12 7.94
C GLN A 102 16.52 -2.18 6.51
N GLU A 103 17.55 -2.99 6.28
CA GLU A 103 18.18 -3.15 4.96
C GLU A 103 17.17 -3.63 3.89
N SER A 104 16.31 -4.60 4.24
CA SER A 104 15.26 -5.08 3.33
C SER A 104 14.21 -4.00 3.05
N GLN A 105 13.83 -3.23 4.07
CA GLN A 105 12.88 -2.12 3.90
C GLN A 105 13.47 -1.02 3.03
N ASP A 106 14.72 -0.64 3.24
CA ASP A 106 15.40 0.40 2.46
C ASP A 106 15.57 -0.05 0.99
N ALA A 107 15.97 -1.30 0.76
CA ALA A 107 16.12 -1.84 -0.59
C ALA A 107 14.79 -1.90 -1.34
N THR A 108 13.69 -2.30 -0.68
CA THR A 108 12.36 -2.29 -1.31
C THR A 108 11.81 -0.88 -1.53
N ALA A 109 12.15 0.07 -0.67
CA ALA A 109 11.81 1.48 -0.88
C ALA A 109 12.61 2.06 -2.05
N THR A 110 13.92 1.80 -2.11
CA THR A 110 14.78 2.23 -3.24
C THR A 110 14.29 1.65 -4.56
N GLU A 111 13.97 0.35 -4.62
CA GLU A 111 13.38 -0.27 -5.83
C GLU A 111 12.06 0.39 -6.23
N LEU A 112 11.21 0.75 -5.25
CA LEU A 112 9.97 1.45 -5.53
C LEU A 112 10.22 2.79 -6.24
N PHE A 113 11.19 3.57 -5.76
CA PHE A 113 11.48 4.90 -6.29
C PHE A 113 12.29 4.86 -7.59
N GLU A 114 13.28 3.99 -7.70
CA GLU A 114 14.24 4.01 -8.80
C GLU A 114 13.83 3.11 -9.98
N ASP A 115 13.09 2.02 -9.71
CA ASP A 115 12.69 1.07 -10.74
C ASP A 115 11.17 1.14 -11.02
N ILE A 116 10.31 1.03 -9.99
CA ILE A 116 8.88 0.79 -10.17
C ILE A 116 8.11 2.06 -10.53
N LEU A 117 8.33 3.18 -9.81
CA LEU A 117 7.67 4.45 -10.14
C LEU A 117 8.00 4.89 -11.58
N PRO A 118 9.29 4.94 -12.01
CA PRO A 118 9.63 5.28 -13.39
C PRO A 118 9.03 4.32 -14.41
N LEU A 119 9.04 3.01 -14.14
CA LEU A 119 8.42 2.01 -15.02
C LEU A 119 6.93 2.32 -15.26
N VAL A 120 6.21 2.64 -14.18
CA VAL A 120 4.77 2.92 -14.24
C VAL A 120 4.51 4.25 -14.94
N GLU A 121 5.24 5.30 -14.61
CA GLU A 121 5.07 6.64 -15.19
C GLU A 121 5.40 6.70 -16.68
N GLN A 122 6.39 5.93 -17.14
CA GLN A 122 6.77 5.87 -18.56
C GLN A 122 5.83 5.03 -19.42
N ASN A 123 5.18 4.02 -18.84
CA ASN A 123 4.41 3.05 -19.60
C ASN A 123 2.89 3.14 -19.42
N TYR A 124 2.42 3.91 -18.44
CA TYR A 124 0.99 4.02 -18.12
C TYR A 124 0.56 5.48 -18.02
N ARG A 125 -0.72 5.72 -18.32
CA ARG A 125 -1.33 7.04 -18.20
C ARG A 125 -1.69 7.33 -16.74
N VAL A 126 -0.72 7.84 -16.00
CA VAL A 126 -0.85 8.16 -14.57
C VAL A 126 -0.91 9.66 -14.34
N LEU A 127 -1.61 10.07 -13.29
CA LEU A 127 -1.60 11.43 -12.78
C LEU A 127 -0.32 11.64 -11.95
N PRO A 128 0.38 12.78 -12.11
CA PRO A 128 1.57 13.09 -11.33
C PRO A 128 1.21 13.58 -9.91
N GLY A 129 2.22 13.60 -9.02
CA GLY A 129 2.12 14.18 -7.69
C GLY A 129 1.69 13.20 -6.60
N ALA A 130 2.08 13.53 -5.37
CA ALA A 130 1.80 12.71 -4.18
C ALA A 130 0.29 12.51 -3.94
N GLU A 131 -0.51 13.52 -4.27
CA GLU A 131 -1.97 13.51 -4.14
C GLU A 131 -2.65 12.46 -5.02
N HIS A 132 -1.93 11.93 -6.02
CA HIS A 132 -2.40 10.88 -6.92
C HIS A 132 -1.68 9.54 -6.72
N ARG A 133 -0.87 9.43 -5.67
CA ARG A 133 -0.18 8.18 -5.31
C ARG A 133 -0.58 7.70 -3.92
N ALA A 134 -0.99 6.45 -3.84
CA ALA A 134 -1.27 5.74 -2.59
C ALA A 134 -0.30 4.57 -2.41
N LEU A 135 0.11 4.31 -1.18
CA LEU A 135 0.92 3.16 -0.82
C LEU A 135 0.21 2.36 0.27
N ALA A 136 -0.01 1.07 0.02
CA ALA A 136 -0.71 0.19 0.95
C ALA A 136 -0.10 -1.22 0.95
N GLY A 137 -0.42 -2.00 1.97
CA GLY A 137 -0.02 -3.41 2.02
C GLY A 137 -0.56 -4.14 3.24
N PHE A 138 -0.34 -5.46 3.29
CA PHE A 138 -0.67 -6.27 4.46
C PHE A 138 0.57 -6.94 5.07
N SER A 139 0.56 -7.18 6.37
CA SER A 139 1.62 -7.89 7.10
C SER A 139 3.00 -7.24 6.88
N MET A 140 3.97 -7.93 6.29
CA MET A 140 5.26 -7.38 5.87
C MET A 140 5.07 -6.14 4.99
N GLY A 141 4.23 -6.23 3.94
CA GLY A 141 3.95 -5.13 3.04
C GLY A 141 3.24 -3.95 3.72
N ALA A 142 2.54 -4.18 4.82
CA ALA A 142 1.95 -3.13 5.65
C ALA A 142 3.04 -2.28 6.32
N GLY A 143 4.05 -2.91 6.91
CA GLY A 143 5.21 -2.22 7.45
C GLY A 143 5.97 -1.43 6.38
N GLN A 144 6.24 -2.07 5.23
CA GLN A 144 6.88 -1.40 4.10
C GLN A 144 6.09 -0.16 3.64
N ALA A 145 4.76 -0.27 3.53
CA ALA A 145 3.91 0.85 3.12
C ALA A 145 3.89 1.97 4.17
N PHE A 146 3.76 1.62 5.43
CA PHE A 146 3.71 2.57 6.54
C PHE A 146 5.02 3.37 6.65
N PHE A 147 6.17 2.67 6.74
CA PHE A 147 7.45 3.35 6.92
C PHE A 147 7.85 4.13 5.67
N THR A 148 7.73 3.56 4.47
CA THR A 148 8.07 4.27 3.23
C THR A 148 7.16 5.47 3.03
N GLY A 149 5.84 5.30 3.18
CA GLY A 149 4.88 6.37 2.94
C GLY A 149 5.02 7.54 3.91
N LEU A 150 5.25 7.26 5.19
CA LEU A 150 5.42 8.31 6.21
C LEU A 150 6.78 9.01 6.18
N LYS A 151 7.83 8.32 5.69
CA LYS A 151 9.15 8.94 5.45
C LYS A 151 9.18 9.79 4.18
N HIS A 152 8.29 9.52 3.23
CA HIS A 152 8.23 10.20 1.92
C HIS A 152 6.84 10.77 1.61
N PRO A 153 6.31 11.69 2.45
CA PRO A 153 4.98 12.27 2.25
C PRO A 153 4.92 13.23 1.05
N ASP A 154 6.06 13.58 0.46
CA ASP A 154 6.22 14.25 -0.82
C ASP A 154 5.95 13.34 -2.02
N GLN A 155 6.00 12.02 -1.80
CA GLN A 155 5.73 11.00 -2.83
C GLN A 155 4.35 10.35 -2.69
N PHE A 156 3.85 10.22 -1.45
CA PHE A 156 2.59 9.53 -1.16
C PHE A 156 1.75 10.35 -0.17
N ALA A 157 0.60 10.83 -0.62
CA ALA A 157 -0.35 11.51 0.28
C ALA A 157 -1.36 10.55 0.93
N TRP A 158 -1.43 9.30 0.48
CA TRP A 158 -2.35 8.28 0.95
C TRP A 158 -1.56 7.05 1.38
N VAL A 159 -1.62 6.72 2.65
CA VAL A 159 -0.88 5.60 3.24
C VAL A 159 -1.83 4.68 3.96
N ALA A 160 -1.71 3.37 3.72
CA ALA A 160 -2.52 2.39 4.43
C ALA A 160 -1.70 1.15 4.84
N GLU A 161 -1.99 0.63 6.03
CA GLU A 161 -1.41 -0.60 6.53
C GLU A 161 -2.48 -1.55 7.05
N PHE A 162 -2.32 -2.85 6.75
CA PHE A 162 -3.23 -3.89 7.19
C PHE A 162 -2.45 -4.92 8.01
N ALA A 163 -2.52 -4.80 9.34
CA ALA A 163 -1.95 -5.74 10.30
C ALA A 163 -0.43 -5.97 10.15
N SER A 164 0.39 -4.91 10.17
CA SER A 164 1.85 -5.03 10.19
C SER A 164 2.34 -5.76 11.43
N GLY A 165 3.31 -6.67 11.25
CA GLY A 165 4.00 -7.33 12.35
C GLY A 165 4.96 -6.42 13.11
N ALA A 166 5.47 -5.36 12.49
CA ALA A 166 6.47 -4.47 13.08
C ALA A 166 6.03 -3.87 14.43
N PHE A 167 4.75 -3.53 14.56
CA PHE A 167 4.21 -2.89 15.77
C PHE A 167 3.99 -3.88 16.94
N SER A 168 4.19 -5.16 16.71
CA SER A 168 4.14 -6.21 17.74
C SER A 168 5.50 -6.61 18.26
N GLU A 169 6.58 -6.11 17.66
CA GLU A 169 7.94 -6.37 18.12
C GLU A 169 8.16 -5.72 19.50
N PRO A 170 8.79 -6.44 20.47
CA PRO A 170 8.95 -5.97 21.85
C PRO A 170 9.70 -4.63 21.98
N ASN A 171 10.66 -4.39 21.10
CA ASN A 171 11.52 -3.19 21.13
C ASN A 171 11.14 -2.19 20.03
N PHE A 172 9.94 -2.30 19.44
CA PHE A 172 9.51 -1.34 18.43
C PHE A 172 9.28 0.03 19.05
N ASP A 173 9.99 1.02 18.53
CA ASP A 173 9.82 2.43 18.88
C ASP A 173 9.52 3.27 17.64
N LEU A 174 8.33 3.86 17.62
CA LEU A 174 7.83 4.65 16.49
C LEU A 174 8.63 5.96 16.31
N ALA A 175 9.09 6.57 17.39
CA ALA A 175 9.87 7.81 17.33
C ALA A 175 11.23 7.58 16.65
N THR A 176 11.87 6.46 16.96
CA THR A 176 13.11 6.04 16.28
C THR A 176 12.86 5.62 14.84
N ALA A 177 11.77 4.90 14.58
CA ALA A 177 11.46 4.38 13.24
C ALA A 177 11.09 5.49 12.24
N ILE A 178 10.40 6.54 12.70
CA ILE A 178 10.01 7.71 11.90
C ILE A 178 10.26 8.97 12.72
N PRO A 179 11.51 9.49 12.71
CA PRO A 179 11.87 10.69 13.44
C PRO A 179 10.99 11.90 13.05
N GLY A 180 10.55 12.66 14.04
CA GLY A 180 9.71 13.83 13.85
C GLY A 180 8.20 13.55 13.76
N LEU A 181 7.77 12.31 13.53
CA LEU A 181 6.35 11.99 13.38
C LEU A 181 5.55 12.31 14.64
N LEU A 182 6.06 11.94 15.80
CA LEU A 182 5.36 12.12 17.09
C LEU A 182 5.58 13.50 17.70
N GLU A 183 6.65 14.18 17.31
CA GLU A 183 7.03 15.51 17.78
C GLU A 183 6.37 16.64 16.97
N GLN A 184 6.07 16.39 15.70
CA GLN A 184 5.51 17.38 14.76
C GLN A 184 4.30 16.80 14.01
N PRO A 185 3.23 16.41 14.71
CA PRO A 185 2.07 15.75 14.10
C PRO A 185 1.37 16.62 13.05
N GLU A 186 1.46 17.95 13.17
CA GLU A 186 0.91 18.91 12.21
C GLU A 186 1.55 18.79 10.83
N VAL A 187 2.84 18.42 10.74
CA VAL A 187 3.54 18.22 9.46
C VAL A 187 2.96 17.01 8.73
N ALA A 188 2.79 15.89 9.44
CA ALA A 188 2.15 14.70 8.87
C ALA A 188 0.69 15.00 8.47
N ASN A 189 -0.05 15.66 9.36
CA ASN A 189 -1.44 16.03 9.12
C ASN A 189 -1.64 17.01 7.95
N ALA A 190 -0.66 17.85 7.64
CA ALA A 190 -0.73 18.76 6.50
C ALA A 190 -0.46 18.08 5.16
N ARG A 191 0.38 17.04 5.16
CA ARG A 191 0.84 16.35 3.94
C ARG A 191 0.00 15.13 3.58
N LEU A 192 -0.44 14.36 4.59
CA LEU A 192 -1.24 13.17 4.37
C LEU A 192 -2.71 13.51 4.17
N ARG A 193 -3.30 13.00 3.10
CA ARG A 193 -4.74 13.02 2.84
C ARG A 193 -5.44 11.92 3.63
N LEU A 194 -4.77 10.78 3.80
CA LEU A 194 -5.27 9.65 4.58
C LEU A 194 -4.10 8.84 5.13
N LEU A 195 -4.16 8.53 6.43
CA LEU A 195 -3.46 7.42 7.05
C LEU A 195 -4.53 6.42 7.51
N PHE A 196 -4.52 5.21 6.92
CA PHE A 196 -5.52 4.18 7.21
C PHE A 196 -4.86 2.96 7.82
N LEU A 197 -5.36 2.53 8.98
CA LEU A 197 -4.87 1.35 9.69
C LEU A 197 -6.01 0.35 9.86
N SER A 198 -5.71 -0.93 9.68
CA SER A 198 -6.70 -1.96 9.94
C SER A 198 -6.12 -3.26 10.45
N CYS A 199 -6.91 -4.01 11.23
CA CYS A 199 -6.53 -5.30 11.76
C CYS A 199 -7.76 -6.21 11.97
N GLY A 200 -7.51 -7.52 11.92
CA GLY A 200 -8.49 -8.51 12.39
C GLY A 200 -8.56 -8.51 13.92
N THR A 201 -9.75 -8.66 14.47
CA THR A 201 -9.93 -8.69 15.95
C THR A 201 -9.33 -9.93 16.61
N GLU A 202 -9.10 -11.00 15.83
CA GLU A 202 -8.50 -12.26 16.25
C GLU A 202 -7.05 -12.42 15.76
N ASP A 203 -6.49 -11.37 15.12
CA ASP A 203 -5.11 -11.36 14.66
C ASP A 203 -4.15 -11.28 15.85
N PRO A 204 -3.12 -12.15 15.95
CA PRO A 204 -2.08 -12.03 16.98
C PRO A 204 -1.39 -10.68 17.03
N ARG A 205 -1.44 -9.90 15.96
CA ARG A 205 -0.87 -8.55 15.86
C ARG A 205 -1.77 -7.46 16.41
N TYR A 206 -3.05 -7.79 16.70
CA TYR A 206 -4.05 -6.82 17.15
C TYR A 206 -3.59 -5.97 18.34
N PRO A 207 -2.96 -6.53 19.41
CA PRO A 207 -2.50 -5.70 20.53
C PRO A 207 -1.45 -4.65 20.12
N GLY A 208 -0.53 -4.99 19.20
CA GLY A 208 0.44 -4.05 18.66
C GLY A 208 -0.20 -2.95 17.82
N GLN A 209 -1.16 -3.33 17.00
CA GLN A 209 -1.93 -2.43 16.16
C GLN A 209 -2.79 -1.45 16.99
N LEU A 210 -3.41 -1.94 18.05
CA LEU A 210 -4.16 -1.10 18.98
C LEU A 210 -3.25 -0.08 19.69
N ARG A 211 -2.08 -0.50 20.17
CA ARG A 211 -1.08 0.41 20.75
C ARG A 211 -0.65 1.50 19.76
N LEU A 212 -0.44 1.14 18.48
CA LEU A 212 -0.13 2.11 17.44
C LEU A 212 -1.27 3.12 17.29
N HIS A 213 -2.51 2.65 17.11
CA HIS A 213 -3.70 3.50 17.01
C HIS A 213 -3.78 4.49 18.18
N GLU A 214 -3.71 4.00 19.42
CA GLU A 214 -3.78 4.84 20.62
C GLU A 214 -2.61 5.84 20.69
N THR A 215 -1.42 5.46 20.25
CA THR A 215 -0.25 6.35 20.24
C THR A 215 -0.45 7.49 19.24
N LEU A 216 -0.88 7.18 18.02
CA LEU A 216 -1.19 8.19 17.01
C LEU A 216 -2.32 9.13 17.47
N GLN A 217 -3.36 8.56 18.10
CA GLN A 217 -4.47 9.34 18.65
C GLN A 217 -4.01 10.31 19.75
N ARG A 218 -3.25 9.83 20.73
CA ARG A 218 -2.69 10.67 21.81
C ARG A 218 -1.78 11.79 21.29
N ARG A 219 -1.09 11.56 20.18
CA ARG A 219 -0.19 12.54 19.55
C ARG A 219 -0.89 13.45 18.55
N GLY A 220 -2.20 13.32 18.35
CA GLY A 220 -2.96 14.17 17.44
C GLY A 220 -2.69 13.90 15.96
N ILE A 221 -2.15 12.74 15.60
CA ILE A 221 -1.94 12.34 14.21
C ILE A 221 -3.28 11.82 13.66
N ARG A 222 -3.78 12.49 12.63
CA ARG A 222 -5.05 12.13 11.98
C ARG A 222 -4.91 10.81 11.24
N HIS A 223 -5.74 9.84 11.59
CA HIS A 223 -5.78 8.54 10.94
C HIS A 223 -7.16 7.91 11.07
N GLU A 224 -7.43 6.94 10.24
CA GLU A 224 -8.61 6.10 10.33
C GLU A 224 -8.21 4.71 10.83
N TRP A 225 -8.89 4.24 11.87
CA TRP A 225 -8.72 2.90 12.43
C TRP A 225 -9.95 2.05 12.15
N ARG A 226 -9.73 0.84 11.59
CA ARG A 226 -10.78 -0.12 11.29
C ARG A 226 -10.43 -1.52 11.77
N THR A 227 -11.41 -2.21 12.33
CA THR A 227 -11.27 -3.62 12.71
C THR A 227 -12.30 -4.48 11.99
N PHE A 228 -11.94 -5.72 11.75
CA PHE A 228 -12.79 -6.70 11.10
C PHE A 228 -12.74 -8.02 11.87
N PRO A 229 -13.85 -8.78 11.97
CA PRO A 229 -13.83 -10.12 12.53
C PRO A 229 -12.94 -11.05 11.72
N GLY A 230 -12.04 -11.77 12.39
CA GLY A 230 -11.10 -12.72 11.79
C GLY A 230 -9.65 -12.47 12.21
N ALA A 231 -8.79 -13.41 11.82
CA ALA A 231 -7.38 -13.45 12.18
C ALA A 231 -6.48 -12.81 11.10
N HIS A 232 -5.20 -13.23 11.03
CA HIS A 232 -4.22 -12.79 10.04
C HIS A 232 -4.44 -13.49 8.70
N GLU A 233 -5.48 -13.12 7.96
CA GLU A 233 -5.98 -13.88 6.81
C GLU A 233 -6.53 -13.03 5.67
N TRP A 234 -6.63 -13.61 4.49
CA TRP A 234 -7.14 -12.95 3.28
C TRP A 234 -8.56 -12.40 3.41
N LYS A 235 -9.42 -13.02 4.20
CA LYS A 235 -10.76 -12.51 4.46
C LYS A 235 -10.69 -11.09 5.03
N VAL A 236 -9.87 -10.89 6.05
CA VAL A 236 -9.67 -9.60 6.71
C VAL A 236 -9.04 -8.59 5.75
N TRP A 237 -7.96 -8.96 5.06
CA TRP A 237 -7.27 -8.03 4.14
C TRP A 237 -8.13 -7.62 2.94
N ARG A 238 -9.01 -8.50 2.44
CA ARG A 238 -10.00 -8.11 1.43
C ARG A 238 -11.03 -7.11 1.97
N HIS A 239 -11.47 -7.25 3.22
CA HIS A 239 -12.34 -6.27 3.88
C HIS A 239 -11.61 -4.93 4.07
N SER A 240 -10.34 -4.97 4.48
CA SER A 240 -9.48 -3.78 4.62
C SER A 240 -9.34 -3.03 3.30
N LEU A 241 -9.03 -3.74 2.22
CA LEU A 241 -8.94 -3.15 0.88
C LEU A 241 -10.30 -2.58 0.41
N ALA A 242 -11.38 -3.33 0.61
CA ALA A 242 -12.73 -2.86 0.24
C ALA A 242 -13.18 -1.64 1.04
N ALA A 243 -12.69 -1.46 2.27
CA ALA A 243 -12.94 -0.26 3.08
C ALA A 243 -12.02 0.92 2.71
N LEU A 244 -10.79 0.64 2.26
CA LEU A 244 -9.82 1.65 1.84
C LEU A 244 -10.17 2.28 0.49
N LEU A 245 -10.43 1.45 -0.55
CA LEU A 245 -10.58 1.93 -1.94
C LEU A 245 -11.60 3.06 -2.12
N PRO A 246 -12.77 3.09 -1.44
CA PRO A 246 -13.72 4.19 -1.52
C PRO A 246 -13.20 5.54 -1.00
N LYS A 247 -12.11 5.53 -0.23
CA LYS A 247 -11.54 6.72 0.42
C LYS A 247 -10.38 7.32 -0.38
N LEU A 248 -9.74 6.51 -1.23
CA LEU A 248 -8.59 6.96 -2.00
C LEU A 248 -8.99 7.94 -3.10
N PHE A 249 -8.16 8.98 -3.27
CA PHE A 249 -8.23 9.95 -4.35
C PHE A 249 -9.54 10.72 -4.43
N GLN A 250 -10.28 10.79 -3.33
CA GLN A 250 -11.48 11.62 -3.25
C GLN A 250 -11.07 13.10 -3.30
N PRO A 251 -11.85 13.95 -3.98
CA PRO A 251 -11.66 15.39 -3.90
C PRO A 251 -11.60 15.83 -2.43
N ALA A 252 -10.77 16.82 -2.14
CA ALA A 252 -10.85 17.45 -0.82
C ALA A 252 -12.29 17.92 -0.61
N ALA A 253 -12.86 17.60 0.57
CA ALA A 253 -14.16 18.16 0.93
C ALA A 253 -14.06 19.68 0.77
N SER A 254 -14.96 20.25 -0.02
CA SER A 254 -15.06 21.71 -0.12
C SER A 254 -15.30 22.27 1.28
N PRO A 255 -14.59 23.33 1.67
CA PRO A 255 -14.73 23.94 2.99
C PRO A 255 -16.16 24.43 3.25
#